data_f5b9a7d54ef68e51ea86cb5be60af616
#
_entry.id   f5b9a7d54ef68e51ea86cb5be60af616
#
_cell.length_a   1.000
_cell.length_b   1.000
_cell.length_c   1.000
_cell.angle_alpha   90.00
_cell.angle_beta   90.00
_cell.angle_gamma   90.00
#
_symmetry.space_group_name_H-M   'P 1'
#
loop_
_entity.id
_entity.type
_entity.pdbx_description
1 polymer ?
#
loop_
_entity_poly.entity_id
_entity_poly.type
_entity_poly.pdbx_seq_one_letter_code
_entity_poly.pdbx_strand_id
1 'polypeptide(L)'
;MSFRLNHRVFKFIRYFTLGFLWLAFSADLFALPIKTSILNPEKQVVGQALVYIDYVELLKLDGTPLGRLGFVNIQGGFQMFVVRDDGKQSLIGSAKNRRLYDKDGKLIGHYDWTTFWSYVYAPDGTKLGKAKCIAFRGICAAGIASFLTGLLEQ
;
A
#
# COMPACT_ATOMS: atom_id res chain seq x y z
N MET A 1 -58.23 26.06 7.07
CA MET A 1 -57.64 25.01 6.23
C MET A 1 -56.51 24.34 7.03
N SER A 2 -56.76 23.13 7.56
CA SER A 2 -55.81 22.42 8.44
C SER A 2 -55.06 21.39 7.60
N PHE A 3 -53.77 21.61 7.40
CA PHE A 3 -52.86 20.66 6.73
C PHE A 3 -52.54 19.50 7.70
N ARG A 4 -53.18 18.37 7.55
CA ARG A 4 -52.76 17.12 8.19
C ARG A 4 -51.52 16.60 7.47
N LEU A 5 -50.33 16.83 8.01
CA LEU A 5 -49.09 16.20 7.55
C LEU A 5 -49.18 14.68 7.78
N ASN A 6 -49.04 13.95 6.72
CA ASN A 6 -49.23 12.50 6.66
C ASN A 6 -48.10 11.78 7.41
N HIS A 7 -48.41 11.10 8.49
CA HIS A 7 -47.49 10.39 9.39
C HIS A 7 -46.59 9.34 8.69
N ARG A 8 -46.94 8.97 7.44
CA ARG A 8 -46.14 8.02 6.63
C ARG A 8 -44.91 8.64 6.01
N VAL A 9 -44.88 9.93 5.75
CA VAL A 9 -43.72 10.63 5.15
C VAL A 9 -42.61 10.76 6.18
N PHE A 10 -42.94 10.95 7.46
CA PHE A 10 -41.92 11.07 8.52
C PHE A 10 -41.15 9.76 8.82
N LYS A 11 -41.78 8.60 8.62
CA LYS A 11 -41.12 7.31 8.78
C LYS A 11 -40.11 7.06 7.65
N PHE A 12 -40.44 7.45 6.41
CA PHE A 12 -39.56 7.25 5.25
C PHE A 12 -38.28 8.11 5.34
N ILE A 13 -38.39 9.34 5.80
CA ILE A 13 -37.25 10.25 5.99
C ILE A 13 -36.29 9.73 7.08
N ARG A 14 -36.83 9.13 8.16
CA ARG A 14 -36.02 8.58 9.26
C ARG A 14 -35.18 7.37 8.85
N TYR A 15 -35.70 6.52 7.96
CA TYR A 15 -34.92 5.35 7.46
C TYR A 15 -33.89 5.75 6.40
N PHE A 16 -34.20 6.81 5.63
CA PHE A 16 -33.26 7.31 4.61
C PHE A 16 -32.04 8.01 5.25
N THR A 17 -32.24 8.80 6.30
CA THR A 17 -31.12 9.45 7.03
C THR A 17 -30.26 8.45 7.81
N LEU A 18 -30.87 7.41 8.41
CA LEU A 18 -30.11 6.35 9.09
C LEU A 18 -29.30 5.48 8.12
N GLY A 19 -29.86 5.16 6.94
CA GLY A 19 -29.15 4.41 5.90
C GLY A 19 -27.98 5.21 5.30
N PHE A 20 -28.13 6.52 5.14
CA PHE A 20 -27.05 7.39 4.63
C PHE A 20 -25.94 7.59 5.65
N LEU A 21 -26.24 7.63 6.95
CA LEU A 21 -25.24 7.69 8.02
C LEU A 21 -24.41 6.39 8.08
N TRP A 22 -25.03 5.24 7.83
CA TRP A 22 -24.33 3.95 7.81
C TRP A 22 -23.40 3.81 6.60
N LEU A 23 -23.79 4.34 5.43
CA LEU A 23 -22.94 4.35 4.22
C LEU A 23 -21.75 5.32 4.35
N ALA A 24 -21.90 6.43 5.06
CA ALA A 24 -20.80 7.35 5.31
C ALA A 24 -19.77 6.75 6.30
N PHE A 25 -20.22 5.98 7.30
CA PHE A 25 -19.32 5.34 8.27
C PHE A 25 -18.52 4.16 7.67
N SER A 26 -19.04 3.53 6.59
CA SER A 26 -18.34 2.40 5.96
C SER A 26 -17.24 2.83 4.98
N ALA A 27 -17.26 4.06 4.45
CA ALA A 27 -16.26 4.54 3.51
C ALA A 27 -14.92 4.86 4.20
N ASP A 28 -14.94 5.34 5.44
CA ASP A 28 -13.72 5.71 6.18
C ASP A 28 -12.96 4.49 6.75
N LEU A 29 -13.61 3.33 6.93
CA LEU A 29 -12.95 2.13 7.47
C LEU A 29 -11.94 1.51 6.48
N PHE A 30 -12.07 1.77 5.18
CA PHE A 30 -11.12 1.29 4.15
C PHE A 30 -9.96 2.24 3.87
N ALA A 31 -9.97 3.44 4.48
CA ALA A 31 -8.94 4.46 4.29
C ALA A 31 -7.75 4.35 5.27
N LEU A 32 -7.86 3.51 6.31
CA LEU A 32 -6.77 3.36 7.28
C LEU A 32 -5.63 2.51 6.71
N PRO A 33 -4.39 3.02 6.78
CA PRO A 33 -3.25 2.26 6.32
C PRO A 33 -2.95 1.07 7.24
N ILE A 34 -2.46 0.00 6.65
CA ILE A 34 -1.91 -1.11 7.40
C ILE A 34 -0.44 -0.82 7.67
N LYS A 35 -0.13 -0.56 8.94
CA LYS A 35 1.25 -0.34 9.37
C LYS A 35 1.98 -1.66 9.52
N THR A 36 3.17 -1.76 8.93
CA THR A 36 4.06 -2.93 9.07
C THR A 36 5.51 -2.50 9.30
N SER A 37 6.25 -3.32 10.06
CA SER A 37 7.69 -3.14 10.27
C SER A 37 8.46 -3.93 9.22
N ILE A 38 9.52 -3.32 8.70
CA ILE A 38 10.46 -3.93 7.76
C ILE A 38 11.63 -4.46 8.57
N LEU A 39 11.94 -5.73 8.43
CA LEU A 39 12.98 -6.44 9.17
C LEU A 39 14.12 -6.83 8.24
N ASN A 40 15.37 -6.62 8.69
CA ASN A 40 16.58 -7.17 8.06
C ASN A 40 16.70 -8.70 8.31
N PRO A 41 17.71 -9.38 7.75
CA PRO A 41 17.94 -10.82 7.98
C PRO A 41 18.12 -11.19 9.46
N GLU A 42 18.69 -10.31 10.27
CA GLU A 42 18.95 -10.44 11.70
C GLU A 42 17.67 -10.19 12.54
N LYS A 43 16.54 -9.97 11.90
CA LYS A 43 15.22 -9.66 12.51
C LYS A 43 15.16 -8.32 13.25
N GLN A 44 16.09 -7.41 12.98
CA GLN A 44 16.03 -6.04 13.49
C GLN A 44 15.10 -5.21 12.60
N VAL A 45 14.35 -4.29 13.21
CA VAL A 45 13.52 -3.34 12.47
C VAL A 45 14.43 -2.31 11.81
N VAL A 46 14.36 -2.18 10.49
CA VAL A 46 15.17 -1.22 9.70
C VAL A 46 14.32 -0.11 9.07
N GLY A 47 13.01 -0.24 9.10
CA GLY A 47 12.08 0.74 8.58
C GLY A 47 10.62 0.34 8.84
N GLN A 48 9.70 1.15 8.34
CA GLN A 48 8.27 0.91 8.45
C GLN A 48 7.58 1.20 7.10
N ALA A 49 6.44 0.59 6.88
CA ALA A 49 5.58 0.88 5.75
C ALA A 49 4.13 1.09 6.20
N LEU A 50 3.49 2.09 5.63
CA LEU A 50 2.05 2.30 5.68
C LEU A 50 1.47 1.86 4.34
N VAL A 51 0.72 0.77 4.34
CA VAL A 51 0.20 0.13 3.13
C VAL A 51 -1.24 0.56 2.94
N TYR A 52 -1.51 1.23 1.82
CA TYR A 52 -2.82 1.64 1.35
C TYR A 52 -3.25 0.76 0.16
N ILE A 53 -4.43 0.97 -0.36
CA ILE A 53 -4.98 0.16 -1.45
C ILE A 53 -4.21 0.31 -2.78
N ASP A 54 -3.64 1.49 -3.03
CA ASP A 54 -3.03 1.88 -4.30
C ASP A 54 -1.61 2.47 -4.17
N TYR A 55 -1.14 2.65 -2.93
CA TYR A 55 0.22 3.13 -2.67
C TYR A 55 0.79 2.59 -1.36
N VAL A 56 2.08 2.73 -1.19
CA VAL A 56 2.81 2.44 0.04
C VAL A 56 3.63 3.66 0.42
N GLU A 57 3.51 4.11 1.66
CA GLU A 57 4.38 5.12 2.22
C GLU A 57 5.48 4.43 3.06
N LEU A 58 6.73 4.71 2.72
CA LEU A 58 7.89 4.13 3.37
C LEU A 58 8.49 5.13 4.35
N LEU A 59 8.80 4.64 5.54
CA LEU A 59 9.29 5.45 6.65
C LEU A 59 10.61 4.89 7.17
N LYS A 60 11.50 5.78 7.59
CA LYS A 60 12.67 5.43 8.41
C LYS A 60 12.23 4.91 9.77
N LEU A 61 13.18 4.42 10.56
CA LEU A 61 12.95 3.97 11.94
C LEU A 61 12.39 5.06 12.86
N ASP A 62 12.84 6.30 12.66
CA ASP A 62 12.40 7.48 13.42
C ASP A 62 11.02 8.00 12.99
N GLY A 63 10.40 7.36 11.98
CA GLY A 63 9.11 7.76 11.43
C GLY A 63 9.20 8.82 10.32
N THR A 64 10.39 9.28 9.96
CA THR A 64 10.58 10.24 8.86
C THR A 64 10.19 9.58 7.53
N PRO A 65 9.33 10.22 6.71
CA PRO A 65 8.98 9.70 5.39
C PRO A 65 10.22 9.59 4.49
N LEU A 66 10.38 8.43 3.85
CA LEU A 66 11.36 8.20 2.78
C LEU A 66 10.78 8.48 1.42
N GLY A 67 9.49 8.19 1.24
CA GLY A 67 8.79 8.43 0.00
C GLY A 67 7.48 7.64 -0.07
N ARG A 68 6.66 8.05 -1.00
CA ARG A 68 5.39 7.40 -1.34
C ARG A 68 5.53 6.71 -2.69
N LEU A 69 5.23 5.41 -2.73
CA LEU A 69 5.23 4.60 -3.95
C LEU A 69 3.81 4.40 -4.44
N GLY A 70 3.48 4.91 -5.62
CA GLY A 70 2.28 4.59 -6.36
C GLY A 70 2.50 3.38 -7.26
N PHE A 71 1.42 2.64 -7.54
CA PHE A 71 1.45 1.40 -8.31
C PHE A 71 0.41 1.47 -9.44
N VAL A 72 0.84 1.21 -10.66
CA VAL A 72 -0.04 1.06 -11.82
C VAL A 72 0.01 -0.39 -12.30
N ASN A 73 -1.16 -1.02 -12.37
CA ASN A 73 -1.27 -2.41 -12.82
C ASN A 73 -0.79 -2.56 -14.27
N ILE A 74 0.04 -3.56 -14.51
CA ILE A 74 0.46 -4.03 -15.84
C ILE A 74 0.29 -5.53 -15.91
N GLN A 75 0.43 -6.10 -17.10
CA GLN A 75 0.36 -7.56 -17.26
C GLN A 75 1.45 -8.26 -16.43
N GLY A 76 1.03 -9.03 -15.45
CA GLY A 76 1.88 -9.82 -14.57
C GLY A 76 2.49 -9.05 -13.39
N GLY A 77 2.05 -7.81 -13.12
CA GLY A 77 2.58 -7.04 -11.98
C GLY A 77 2.21 -5.56 -11.97
N PHE A 78 3.18 -4.73 -11.60
CA PHE A 78 3.02 -3.30 -11.40
C PHE A 78 4.18 -2.50 -11.99
N GLN A 79 3.88 -1.32 -12.54
CA GLN A 79 4.84 -0.23 -12.63
C GLN A 79 4.82 0.56 -11.33
N MET A 80 5.98 1.04 -10.90
CA MET A 80 6.17 1.72 -9.62
C MET A 80 6.68 3.14 -9.84
N PHE A 81 6.05 4.09 -9.15
CA PHE A 81 6.33 5.50 -9.25
C PHE A 81 6.58 6.08 -7.86
N VAL A 82 7.58 6.93 -7.73
CA VAL A 82 7.66 7.82 -6.56
C VAL A 82 6.69 8.98 -6.82
N VAL A 83 5.82 9.21 -5.84
CA VAL A 83 4.91 10.35 -5.82
C VAL A 83 5.52 11.41 -4.91
N ARG A 84 5.83 12.59 -5.48
CA ARG A 84 6.36 13.73 -4.76
C ARG A 84 5.23 14.58 -4.16
N ASP A 85 5.57 15.47 -3.24
CA ASP A 85 4.61 16.35 -2.57
C ASP A 85 3.89 17.31 -3.53
N ASP A 86 4.53 17.67 -4.66
CA ASP A 86 3.94 18.47 -5.74
C ASP A 86 2.98 17.66 -6.64
N GLY A 87 2.72 16.38 -6.32
CA GLY A 87 1.90 15.46 -7.10
C GLY A 87 2.58 14.87 -8.33
N LYS A 88 3.81 15.28 -8.65
CA LYS A 88 4.55 14.69 -9.78
C LYS A 88 4.93 13.25 -9.48
N GLN A 89 4.86 12.43 -10.52
CA GLN A 89 5.21 11.03 -10.46
C GLN A 89 6.45 10.76 -11.32
N SER A 90 7.39 10.00 -10.79
CA SER A 90 8.58 9.57 -11.50
C SER A 90 8.64 8.04 -11.50
N LEU A 91 8.73 7.44 -12.68
CA LEU A 91 8.92 5.99 -12.82
C LEU A 91 10.27 5.61 -12.20
N ILE A 92 10.25 4.67 -11.27
CA ILE A 92 11.47 4.15 -10.62
C ILE A 92 11.75 2.71 -11.02
N GLY A 93 10.73 1.97 -11.47
CA GLY A 93 10.91 0.57 -11.86
C GLY A 93 9.60 -0.17 -12.03
N SER A 94 9.71 -1.49 -12.01
CA SER A 94 8.56 -2.40 -12.11
C SER A 94 8.74 -3.64 -11.25
N ALA A 95 7.62 -4.18 -10.77
CA ALA A 95 7.55 -5.49 -10.12
C ALA A 95 6.73 -6.43 -11.01
N LYS A 96 7.35 -7.42 -11.64
CA LYS A 96 6.70 -8.35 -12.55
C LYS A 96 7.06 -9.80 -12.19
N ASN A 97 6.05 -10.67 -12.07
CA ASN A 97 6.23 -12.06 -11.70
C ASN A 97 7.11 -12.24 -10.44
N ARG A 98 6.88 -11.40 -9.42
CA ARG A 98 7.65 -11.35 -8.16
C ARG A 98 9.12 -10.96 -8.30
N ARG A 99 9.53 -10.43 -9.45
CA ARG A 99 10.86 -9.88 -9.70
C ARG A 99 10.77 -8.37 -9.74
N LEU A 100 11.76 -7.71 -9.15
CA LEU A 100 11.88 -6.26 -9.09
C LEU A 100 12.93 -5.80 -10.08
N TYR A 101 12.56 -4.84 -10.91
CA TYR A 101 13.42 -4.24 -11.93
C TYR A 101 13.48 -2.73 -11.70
N ASP A 102 14.64 -2.13 -11.90
CA ASP A 102 14.80 -0.68 -11.95
C ASP A 102 14.13 -0.09 -13.22
N LYS A 103 14.22 1.25 -13.37
CA LYS A 103 13.67 1.98 -14.53
C LYS A 103 14.30 1.57 -15.86
N ASP A 104 15.54 1.06 -15.84
CA ASP A 104 16.31 0.63 -17.01
C ASP A 104 16.09 -0.85 -17.33
N GLY A 105 15.24 -1.53 -16.58
CA GLY A 105 14.88 -2.93 -16.77
C GLY A 105 15.88 -3.93 -16.19
N LYS A 106 16.85 -3.49 -15.39
CA LYS A 106 17.80 -4.36 -14.69
C LYS A 106 17.13 -5.03 -13.50
N LEU A 107 17.32 -6.34 -13.34
CA LEU A 107 16.86 -7.08 -12.17
C LEU A 107 17.66 -6.62 -10.94
N ILE A 108 16.94 -6.12 -9.91
CA ILE A 108 17.54 -5.64 -8.66
C ILE A 108 17.14 -6.48 -7.44
N GLY A 109 16.20 -7.40 -7.60
CA GLY A 109 15.79 -8.32 -6.56
C GLY A 109 14.57 -9.12 -6.92
N HIS A 110 14.14 -9.95 -6.00
CA HIS A 110 12.87 -10.66 -6.10
C HIS A 110 12.23 -10.80 -4.71
N TYR A 111 10.95 -11.09 -4.69
CA TYR A 111 10.22 -11.28 -3.44
C TYR A 111 9.30 -12.48 -3.54
N ASP A 112 9.04 -13.10 -2.40
CA ASP A 112 8.05 -14.16 -2.25
C ASP A 112 7.20 -13.90 -1.03
N TRP A 113 6.05 -14.59 -0.93
CA TRP A 113 5.19 -14.45 0.22
C TRP A 113 4.58 -15.78 0.67
N THR A 114 4.43 -15.87 1.98
CA THR A 114 3.59 -16.87 2.65
C THR A 114 2.24 -16.24 3.01
N THR A 115 1.48 -16.88 3.88
CA THR A 115 0.17 -16.36 4.32
C THR A 115 0.25 -14.95 4.90
N PHE A 116 1.30 -14.61 5.65
CA PHE A 116 1.41 -13.34 6.36
C PHE A 116 2.71 -12.58 6.09
N TRP A 117 3.75 -13.23 5.58
CA TRP A 117 5.07 -12.66 5.43
C TRP A 117 5.45 -12.52 3.96
N SER A 118 6.01 -11.37 3.60
CA SER A 118 6.77 -11.17 2.37
C SER A 118 8.24 -11.22 2.69
N TYR A 119 8.99 -11.97 1.90
CA TYR A 119 10.44 -12.11 1.97
C TYR A 119 11.05 -11.47 0.73
N VAL A 120 12.16 -10.76 0.92
CA VAL A 120 12.86 -10.07 -0.16
C VAL A 120 14.28 -10.61 -0.27
N TYR A 121 14.72 -10.79 -1.50
CA TYR A 121 16.03 -11.35 -1.84
C TYR A 121 16.71 -10.47 -2.89
N ALA A 122 18.04 -10.40 -2.83
CA ALA A 122 18.87 -9.86 -3.89
C ALA A 122 18.81 -10.75 -5.15
N PRO A 123 19.32 -10.29 -6.31
CA PRO A 123 19.33 -11.09 -7.53
C PRO A 123 20.04 -12.44 -7.42
N ASP A 124 21.07 -12.52 -6.56
CA ASP A 124 21.84 -13.74 -6.27
C ASP A 124 21.15 -14.70 -5.29
N GLY A 125 19.97 -14.36 -4.79
CA GLY A 125 19.22 -15.14 -3.82
C GLY A 125 19.56 -14.85 -2.36
N THR A 126 20.48 -13.94 -2.06
CA THR A 126 20.76 -13.49 -0.70
C THR A 126 19.53 -12.83 -0.10
N LYS A 127 19.12 -13.25 1.09
CA LYS A 127 17.96 -12.68 1.78
C LYS A 127 18.29 -11.27 2.28
N LEU A 128 17.47 -10.29 1.87
CA LEU A 128 17.59 -8.89 2.28
C LEU A 128 16.72 -8.55 3.48
N GLY A 129 15.61 -9.29 3.65
CA GLY A 129 14.72 -9.02 4.78
C GLY A 129 13.31 -9.56 4.57
N LYS A 130 12.38 -9.08 5.40
CA LYS A 130 10.97 -9.46 5.36
C LYS A 130 10.09 -8.41 6.02
N ALA A 131 8.78 -8.47 5.72
CA ALA A 131 7.77 -7.74 6.47
C ALA A 131 6.44 -8.49 6.48
N LYS A 132 5.53 -8.10 7.36
CA LYS A 132 4.22 -8.70 7.50
C LYS A 132 3.25 -8.03 6.52
N CYS A 133 2.80 -8.73 5.49
CA CYS A 133 1.85 -8.24 4.47
C CYS A 133 0.53 -9.01 4.57
N ILE A 134 -0.39 -8.53 5.40
CA ILE A 134 -1.67 -9.20 5.67
C ILE A 134 -2.76 -8.82 4.65
N ALA A 135 -2.66 -7.64 4.02
CA ALA A 135 -3.55 -7.20 2.94
C ALA A 135 -2.74 -6.54 1.83
N PHE A 136 -3.36 -6.36 0.65
CA PHE A 136 -2.72 -5.78 -0.54
C PHE A 136 -1.33 -6.38 -0.82
N ARG A 137 -1.21 -7.71 -0.73
CA ARG A 137 0.07 -8.43 -0.66
C ARG A 137 1.03 -8.07 -1.76
N GLY A 138 0.55 -7.93 -3.00
CA GLY A 138 1.38 -7.57 -4.15
C GLY A 138 2.02 -6.19 -3.98
N ILE A 139 1.22 -5.19 -3.64
CA ILE A 139 1.63 -3.79 -3.42
C ILE A 139 2.54 -3.70 -2.19
N CYS A 140 2.13 -4.32 -1.07
CA CYS A 140 2.94 -4.39 0.15
C CYS A 140 4.32 -5.02 -0.13
N ALA A 141 4.36 -6.19 -0.77
CA ALA A 141 5.61 -6.88 -1.06
C ALA A 141 6.53 -6.09 -2.00
N ALA A 142 5.96 -5.47 -3.06
CA ALA A 142 6.72 -4.63 -3.98
C ALA A 142 7.26 -3.37 -3.30
N GLY A 143 6.47 -2.72 -2.44
CA GLY A 143 6.92 -1.56 -1.66
C GLY A 143 8.07 -1.89 -0.71
N ILE A 144 7.97 -3.00 0.04
CA ILE A 144 9.02 -3.47 0.93
C ILE A 144 10.26 -3.89 0.15
N ALA A 145 10.09 -4.54 -1.00
CA ALA A 145 11.21 -4.90 -1.86
C ALA A 145 11.92 -3.64 -2.39
N SER A 146 11.19 -2.59 -2.75
CA SER A 146 11.78 -1.30 -3.17
C SER A 146 12.61 -0.65 -2.06
N PHE A 147 12.16 -0.76 -0.80
CA PHE A 147 12.92 -0.29 0.36
C PHE A 147 14.21 -1.09 0.56
N LEU A 148 14.10 -2.42 0.64
CA LEU A 148 15.24 -3.29 0.98
C LEU A 148 16.30 -3.41 -0.14
N THR A 149 15.92 -3.11 -1.39
CA THR A 149 16.86 -3.08 -2.52
C THR A 149 17.45 -1.69 -2.79
N GLY A 150 17.07 -0.67 -2.02
CA GLY A 150 17.54 0.71 -2.23
C GLY A 150 17.02 1.35 -3.51
N LEU A 151 15.91 0.87 -4.08
CA LEU A 151 15.34 1.40 -5.32
C LEU A 151 14.89 2.86 -5.20
N LEU A 152 14.54 3.30 -3.98
CA LEU A 152 14.15 4.69 -3.70
C LEU A 152 15.31 5.68 -3.66
N GLU A 153 16.53 5.20 -3.53
CA GLU A 153 17.74 6.01 -3.37
C GLU A 153 18.47 6.24 -4.71
N GLN A 154 17.92 5.68 -5.79
CA GLN A 154 18.41 5.83 -7.16
C GLN A 154 17.71 6.99 -7.88
#